data_ee919063cd05b02f746a0b804c714447
#
_entry.id   ee919063cd05b02f746a0b804c714447
#
_cell.length_a   1.000
_cell.length_b   1.000
_cell.length_c   1.000
_cell.angle_alpha   90.00
_cell.angle_beta   90.00
_cell.angle_gamma   90.00
#
_symmetry.space_group_name_H-M   'P 1'
#
loop_
_entity.id
_entity.type
_entity.pdbx_description
1 polymer ?
#
loop_
_entity_poly.entity_id
_entity_poly.type
_entity_poly.pdbx_seq_one_letter_code
_entity_poly.pdbx_strand_id
1 'polypeptide(L)'
;KHFPHPFSDGTMKNYSLENPFAENDLPSTVKDQEQAVPSRYQEMVDRGRELLELPKKGGGESRVQVQHGKGRMTVWERIRVLTENDPHITFQNWGAQLDGAGIVTGILNIKGRDVALYGHDFTVRAGSMDATNGAKLARQILMAGDHGIPLIGMNDSAGAFVPAGVGGLDGYSEAFQAMRKISGVVPSIMLMFGYNAGGGAYLPRQGSFLIQPNETFFGLTGPDVVREALGEDITPDELGGPKVHSQSGVVDLSAEDELGALRTALRLLSYLPDNNRELAPFAETSLELEGYVEEEAILLRKTFADSPSGFNTPLDMRLFLQQLVDYGDYFELQPERG
;
A
#
# COMPACT_ATOMS: atom_id res chain seq x y z
N LYS A 1 13.51 39.29 17.11
CA LYS A 1 14.87 38.73 17.24
C LYS A 1 14.96 37.55 16.26
N HIS A 2 15.60 37.81 15.11
CA HIS A 2 15.91 36.77 14.12
C HIS A 2 17.06 35.91 14.64
N PHE A 3 16.86 34.62 14.73
CA PHE A 3 17.96 33.66 14.84
C PHE A 3 18.53 33.42 13.43
N PRO A 4 19.82 33.55 13.19
CA PRO A 4 20.41 33.24 11.90
C PRO A 4 20.36 31.72 11.67
N HIS A 5 19.88 31.30 10.49
CA HIS A 5 19.96 29.94 10.01
C HIS A 5 21.44 29.57 9.79
N PRO A 6 21.92 28.41 10.30
CA PRO A 6 23.34 28.03 10.21
C PRO A 6 23.77 27.47 8.85
N PHE A 7 22.98 27.57 7.79
CA PHE A 7 23.29 26.99 6.48
C PHE A 7 23.08 28.01 5.34
N SER A 8 23.82 29.12 5.37
CA SER A 8 23.81 30.09 4.28
C SER A 8 25.10 30.16 3.44
N ASP A 9 25.89 29.07 3.43
CA ASP A 9 27.02 28.97 2.49
C ASP A 9 26.88 27.69 1.67
N GLY A 10 26.63 27.90 0.34
CA GLY A 10 26.37 26.88 -0.67
C GLY A 10 27.56 26.01 -1.06
N THR A 11 28.37 25.57 -0.11
CA THR A 11 29.37 24.52 -0.31
C THR A 11 28.98 23.31 0.52
N MET A 12 28.26 22.38 -0.11
CA MET A 12 28.21 21.00 0.40
C MET A 12 29.64 20.47 0.42
N LYS A 13 30.29 20.49 1.57
CA LYS A 13 31.45 19.64 1.80
C LYS A 13 30.98 18.22 1.75
N ASN A 14 31.35 17.49 0.69
CA ASN A 14 31.26 16.05 0.68
C ASN A 14 32.12 15.52 1.83
N TYR A 15 31.50 15.22 2.95
CA TYR A 15 32.12 14.37 3.96
C TYR A 15 32.05 12.95 3.38
N SER A 16 33.12 12.50 2.72
CA SER A 16 33.35 11.07 2.61
C SER A 16 33.57 10.60 4.06
N LEU A 17 32.61 9.83 4.57
CA LEU A 17 32.84 9.00 5.74
C LEU A 17 33.84 7.93 5.29
N GLU A 18 35.13 8.27 5.31
CA GLU A 18 36.16 7.24 5.28
C GLU A 18 35.84 6.33 6.49
N ASN A 19 35.64 5.06 6.20
CA ASN A 19 35.42 4.06 7.25
C ASN A 19 36.66 4.10 8.18
N PRO A 20 36.55 4.63 9.41
CA PRO A 20 37.69 4.72 10.30
C PRO A 20 38.26 3.36 10.71
N PHE A 21 37.62 2.27 10.25
CA PHE A 21 38.00 0.88 10.47
C PHE A 21 38.26 0.17 9.12
N ALA A 22 38.85 0.84 8.13
CA ALA A 22 39.32 0.18 6.92
C ALA A 22 40.23 -0.99 7.32
N GLU A 23 39.98 -2.17 6.72
CA GLU A 23 40.64 -3.44 7.08
C GLU A 23 42.18 -3.38 7.18
N ASN A 24 42.81 -2.36 6.57
CA ASN A 24 44.25 -2.20 6.57
C ASN A 24 44.83 -1.54 7.84
N ASP A 25 44.00 -0.95 8.70
CA ASP A 25 44.44 -0.26 9.91
C ASP A 25 44.20 -1.04 11.21
N LEU A 26 43.69 -2.27 11.09
CA LEU A 26 43.53 -3.14 12.26
C LEU A 26 44.89 -3.71 12.69
N PRO A 27 45.25 -3.61 14.00
CA PRO A 27 46.46 -4.23 14.53
C PRO A 27 46.51 -5.71 14.12
N SER A 28 47.70 -6.20 13.82
CA SER A 28 47.93 -7.61 13.41
C SER A 28 47.41 -8.63 14.41
N THR A 29 47.33 -8.24 15.70
CA THR A 29 46.75 -9.04 16.79
C THR A 29 45.23 -9.30 16.63
N VAL A 30 44.53 -8.56 15.76
CA VAL A 30 43.10 -8.80 15.49
C VAL A 30 42.91 -9.79 14.36
N LYS A 31 43.90 -9.92 13.46
CA LYS A 31 43.83 -10.85 12.31
C LYS A 31 44.03 -12.31 12.68
N ASP A 32 44.67 -12.61 13.80
CA ASP A 32 44.98 -14.00 14.22
C ASP A 32 43.89 -14.64 15.11
N GLN A 33 42.73 -13.99 15.29
CA GLN A 33 41.65 -14.50 16.16
C GLN A 33 40.48 -15.16 15.39
N GLU A 34 40.70 -15.66 14.16
CA GLU A 34 39.65 -16.33 13.37
C GLU A 34 39.12 -17.66 13.94
N GLN A 35 39.61 -18.12 15.08
CA GLN A 35 39.10 -19.32 15.78
C GLN A 35 38.72 -19.07 17.25
N ALA A 36 38.47 -17.85 17.64
CA ALA A 36 38.02 -17.55 18.98
C ALA A 36 36.53 -17.86 19.17
N VAL A 37 36.19 -18.44 20.33
CA VAL A 37 34.80 -18.52 20.84
C VAL A 37 34.10 -17.19 20.57
N PRO A 38 32.88 -17.17 20.03
CA PRO A 38 32.17 -15.94 19.71
C PRO A 38 32.22 -14.98 20.90
N SER A 39 32.70 -13.77 20.70
CA SER A 39 32.73 -12.80 21.76
C SER A 39 31.31 -12.51 22.24
N ARG A 40 31.11 -12.14 23.48
CA ARG A 40 29.80 -11.75 24.01
C ARG A 40 29.12 -10.69 23.10
N TYR A 41 29.90 -9.87 22.44
CA TYR A 41 29.42 -8.91 21.44
C TYR A 41 28.83 -9.63 20.21
N GLN A 42 29.51 -10.64 19.69
CA GLN A 42 29.01 -11.40 18.55
C GLN A 42 27.71 -12.15 18.89
N GLU A 43 27.64 -12.76 20.07
CA GLU A 43 26.40 -13.39 20.54
C GLU A 43 25.23 -12.39 20.63
N MET A 44 25.50 -11.15 21.08
CA MET A 44 24.48 -10.09 21.11
C MET A 44 24.05 -9.66 19.71
N VAL A 45 24.98 -9.54 18.76
CA VAL A 45 24.69 -9.21 17.36
C VAL A 45 23.83 -10.30 16.72
N ASP A 46 24.22 -11.56 16.90
CA ASP A 46 23.49 -12.71 16.34
C ASP A 46 22.08 -12.81 16.96
N ARG A 47 21.97 -12.59 18.26
CA ARG A 47 20.67 -12.50 18.93
C ARG A 47 19.82 -11.34 18.40
N GLY A 48 20.43 -10.18 18.12
CA GLY A 48 19.75 -9.05 17.50
C GLY A 48 19.21 -9.40 16.11
N ARG A 49 20.01 -10.08 15.28
CA ARG A 49 19.58 -10.56 13.97
C ARG A 49 18.40 -11.54 14.07
N GLU A 50 18.47 -12.50 14.98
CA GLU A 50 17.33 -13.41 15.23
C GLU A 50 16.05 -12.65 15.60
N LEU A 51 16.15 -11.63 16.46
CA LEU A 51 15.01 -10.81 16.85
C LEU A 51 14.42 -10.02 15.67
N LEU A 52 15.26 -9.55 14.75
CA LEU A 52 14.81 -8.85 13.54
C LEU A 52 14.01 -9.77 12.59
N GLU A 53 14.26 -11.08 12.62
CA GLU A 53 13.51 -12.04 11.78
C GLU A 53 12.19 -12.51 12.43
N LEU A 54 11.98 -12.28 13.72
CA LEU A 54 10.76 -12.74 14.41
C LEU A 54 9.46 -12.22 13.78
N PRO A 55 9.34 -10.95 13.38
CA PRO A 55 8.12 -10.44 12.76
C PRO A 55 7.76 -11.16 11.45
N LYS A 56 8.76 -11.62 10.68
CA LYS A 56 8.53 -12.36 9.45
C LYS A 56 7.87 -13.73 9.68
N LYS A 57 7.95 -14.26 10.90
CA LYS A 57 7.25 -15.50 11.30
C LYS A 57 5.76 -15.27 11.59
N GLY A 58 5.30 -14.03 11.58
CA GLY A 58 3.92 -13.65 11.85
C GLY A 58 3.40 -14.23 13.17
N GLY A 59 2.18 -14.75 13.17
CA GLY A 59 1.55 -15.44 14.29
C GLY A 59 2.06 -16.87 14.53
N GLY A 60 3.09 -17.31 13.79
CA GLY A 60 3.68 -18.64 13.83
C GLY A 60 3.14 -19.56 12.72
N GLU A 61 3.86 -20.67 12.52
CA GLU A 61 3.63 -21.59 11.40
C GLU A 61 2.18 -22.05 11.26
N SER A 62 1.53 -22.45 12.35
CA SER A 62 0.14 -22.91 12.35
C SER A 62 -0.83 -21.82 11.82
N ARG A 63 -0.62 -20.54 12.19
CA ARG A 63 -1.45 -19.43 11.72
C ARG A 63 -1.19 -19.11 10.24
N VAL A 64 0.06 -19.21 9.82
CA VAL A 64 0.44 -19.05 8.41
C VAL A 64 -0.18 -20.15 7.55
N GLN A 65 -0.14 -21.41 7.99
CA GLN A 65 -0.78 -22.52 7.30
C GLN A 65 -2.31 -22.35 7.17
N VAL A 66 -2.98 -21.82 8.20
CA VAL A 66 -4.42 -21.49 8.14
C VAL A 66 -4.69 -20.39 7.11
N GLN A 67 -3.80 -19.38 7.00
CA GLN A 67 -3.88 -18.32 6.01
C GLN A 67 -3.76 -18.89 4.58
N HIS A 68 -2.73 -19.72 4.35
CA HIS A 68 -2.50 -20.39 3.06
C HIS A 68 -3.63 -21.38 2.72
N GLY A 69 -4.18 -22.08 3.69
CA GLY A 69 -5.33 -22.98 3.50
C GLY A 69 -6.60 -22.27 3.00
N LYS A 70 -6.65 -20.96 3.14
CA LYS A 70 -7.70 -20.08 2.58
C LYS A 70 -7.32 -19.47 1.22
N GLY A 71 -6.21 -19.90 0.60
CA GLY A 71 -5.70 -19.34 -0.64
C GLY A 71 -5.13 -17.92 -0.52
N ARG A 72 -4.82 -17.46 0.72
CA ARG A 72 -4.42 -16.06 0.99
C ARG A 72 -2.93 -15.95 1.32
N MET A 73 -2.29 -14.92 0.80
CA MET A 73 -0.91 -14.58 1.12
C MET A 73 -0.77 -13.96 2.50
N THR A 74 0.39 -14.16 3.14
CA THR A 74 0.80 -13.38 4.31
C THR A 74 1.17 -11.95 3.91
N VAL A 75 1.23 -11.04 4.87
CA VAL A 75 1.68 -9.66 4.62
C VAL A 75 3.09 -9.62 4.00
N TRP A 76 3.98 -10.51 4.43
CA TRP A 76 5.36 -10.59 3.93
C TRP A 76 5.46 -11.10 2.49
N GLU A 77 4.60 -12.04 2.10
CA GLU A 77 4.50 -12.51 0.72
C GLU A 77 3.95 -11.43 -0.20
N ARG A 78 2.93 -10.68 0.25
CA ARG A 78 2.41 -9.51 -0.48
C ARG A 78 3.49 -8.43 -0.67
N ILE A 79 4.32 -8.17 0.34
CA ILE A 79 5.46 -7.25 0.24
C ILE A 79 6.44 -7.71 -0.86
N ARG A 80 6.77 -9.00 -0.93
CA ARG A 80 7.67 -9.56 -1.95
C ARG A 80 7.13 -9.44 -3.37
N VAL A 81 5.81 -9.39 -3.55
CA VAL A 81 5.20 -9.10 -4.86
C VAL A 81 5.40 -7.63 -5.26
N LEU A 82 5.39 -6.72 -4.30
CA LEU A 82 5.54 -5.27 -4.57
C LEU A 82 6.98 -4.88 -4.86
N THR A 83 7.96 -5.55 -4.26
CA THR A 83 9.38 -5.22 -4.42
C THR A 83 10.25 -6.47 -4.39
N GLU A 84 11.30 -6.46 -5.22
CA GLU A 84 12.35 -7.50 -5.21
C GLU A 84 13.39 -7.27 -4.12
N ASN A 85 13.47 -6.04 -3.59
CA ASN A 85 14.42 -5.65 -2.56
C ASN A 85 13.86 -5.93 -1.16
N ASP A 86 14.75 -6.14 -0.19
CA ASP A 86 14.34 -6.19 1.20
C ASP A 86 13.77 -4.82 1.64
N PRO A 87 12.58 -4.80 2.25
CA PRO A 87 11.99 -3.55 2.71
C PRO A 87 12.77 -2.98 3.90
N HIS A 88 12.92 -1.67 3.92
CA HIS A 88 13.37 -0.99 5.13
C HIS A 88 12.23 -0.93 6.14
N ILE A 89 12.24 -1.85 7.11
CA ILE A 89 11.19 -1.93 8.14
C ILE A 89 11.33 -0.78 9.13
N THR A 90 10.23 -0.06 9.35
CA THR A 90 10.10 1.02 10.32
C THR A 90 9.27 0.57 11.51
N PHE A 91 9.51 1.15 12.67
CA PHE A 91 8.69 0.94 13.89
C PHE A 91 8.40 -0.54 14.22
N GLN A 92 9.43 -1.38 14.19
CA GLN A 92 9.29 -2.82 14.33
C GLN A 92 8.98 -3.29 15.74
N ASN A 93 8.08 -4.28 15.85
CA ASN A 93 7.85 -5.07 17.08
C ASN A 93 8.43 -6.49 16.91
N TRP A 94 8.95 -7.07 17.97
CA TRP A 94 9.76 -8.29 17.92
C TRP A 94 9.05 -9.55 18.44
N GLY A 95 7.78 -9.66 18.18
CA GLY A 95 7.05 -10.88 18.53
C GLY A 95 5.55 -10.71 18.44
N ALA A 96 4.87 -11.75 18.00
CA ALA A 96 3.43 -11.76 17.78
C ALA A 96 2.57 -11.52 19.04
N GLN A 97 3.18 -11.64 20.22
CA GLN A 97 2.46 -11.42 21.49
C GLN A 97 2.50 -9.96 21.96
N LEU A 98 3.33 -9.13 21.33
CA LEU A 98 3.45 -7.71 21.69
C LEU A 98 2.34 -6.87 21.06
N ASP A 99 1.93 -5.83 21.76
CA ASP A 99 1.07 -4.80 21.20
C ASP A 99 1.80 -4.11 20.02
N GLY A 100 1.05 -3.74 18.98
CA GLY A 100 1.63 -3.19 17.77
C GLY A 100 2.22 -4.23 16.80
N ALA A 101 2.23 -5.52 17.12
CA ALA A 101 2.77 -6.56 16.23
C ALA A 101 1.84 -6.93 15.06
N GLY A 102 0.58 -6.53 15.12
CA GLY A 102 -0.43 -6.81 14.08
C GLY A 102 -0.29 -5.96 12.81
N ILE A 103 0.62 -5.00 12.78
CA ILE A 103 0.88 -4.15 11.61
C ILE A 103 2.37 -4.12 11.31
N VAL A 104 2.72 -4.37 10.05
CA VAL A 104 4.05 -4.16 9.49
C VAL A 104 4.10 -2.79 8.84
N THR A 105 5.15 -2.03 9.09
CA THR A 105 5.40 -0.73 8.47
C THR A 105 6.79 -0.69 7.87
N GLY A 106 6.95 -0.02 6.73
CA GLY A 106 8.25 0.03 6.05
C GLY A 106 8.29 1.01 4.89
N ILE A 107 9.47 1.13 4.30
CA ILE A 107 9.69 1.82 3.04
C ILE A 107 10.15 0.77 2.04
N LEU A 108 9.49 0.71 0.89
CA LEU A 108 9.82 -0.15 -0.23
C LEU A 108 10.52 0.68 -1.31
N ASN A 109 11.49 0.08 -1.98
CA ASN A 109 11.97 0.61 -3.24
C ASN A 109 11.26 -0.12 -4.39
N ILE A 110 10.41 0.59 -5.11
CA ILE A 110 9.64 0.07 -6.24
C ILE A 110 10.15 0.75 -7.52
N LYS A 111 10.93 0.04 -8.32
CA LYS A 111 11.51 0.56 -9.58
C LYS A 111 12.26 1.89 -9.39
N GLY A 112 13.03 2.00 -8.32
CA GLY A 112 13.82 3.19 -8.00
C GLY A 112 13.07 4.29 -7.24
N ARG A 113 11.77 4.12 -6.95
CA ARG A 113 10.96 5.04 -6.16
C ARG A 113 10.80 4.53 -4.73
N ASP A 114 10.93 5.40 -3.77
CA ASP A 114 10.62 5.10 -2.38
C ASP A 114 9.12 5.22 -2.13
N VAL A 115 8.54 4.17 -1.56
CA VAL A 115 7.10 4.07 -1.28
C VAL A 115 6.90 3.64 0.17
N ALA A 116 6.18 4.43 0.94
CA ALA A 116 5.80 4.06 2.29
C ALA A 116 4.76 2.94 2.25
N LEU A 117 4.89 1.98 3.16
CA LEU A 117 4.00 0.84 3.28
C LEU A 117 3.49 0.69 4.70
N TYR A 118 2.23 0.36 4.85
CA TYR A 118 1.74 -0.40 5.99
C TYR A 118 0.95 -1.63 5.54
N GLY A 119 0.99 -2.68 6.34
CA GLY A 119 0.22 -3.90 6.09
C GLY A 119 -0.22 -4.58 7.37
N HIS A 120 -1.49 -4.97 7.44
CA HIS A 120 -1.98 -5.79 8.54
C HIS A 120 -1.50 -7.23 8.38
N ASP A 121 -0.94 -7.79 9.44
CA ASP A 121 -0.64 -9.21 9.53
C ASP A 121 -1.81 -9.95 10.16
N PHE A 122 -2.66 -10.54 9.31
CA PHE A 122 -3.83 -11.28 9.76
C PHE A 122 -3.48 -12.49 10.63
N THR A 123 -2.27 -13.03 10.50
CA THR A 123 -1.80 -14.14 11.33
C THR A 123 -1.56 -13.73 12.78
N VAL A 124 -1.40 -12.41 13.03
CA VAL A 124 -1.20 -11.83 14.36
C VAL A 124 -2.49 -11.15 14.84
N ARG A 125 -3.20 -11.77 15.78
CA ARG A 125 -4.45 -11.22 16.36
C ARG A 125 -5.48 -10.82 15.29
N ALA A 126 -5.53 -11.54 14.14
CA ALA A 126 -6.35 -11.22 12.98
C ALA A 126 -6.16 -9.78 12.45
N GLY A 127 -4.93 -9.25 12.51
CA GLY A 127 -4.62 -7.89 12.05
C GLY A 127 -5.35 -6.78 12.81
N SER A 128 -5.88 -7.09 14.01
CA SER A 128 -6.72 -6.15 14.75
C SER A 128 -5.96 -4.96 15.31
N MET A 129 -6.66 -3.83 15.47
CA MET A 129 -6.11 -2.56 15.92
C MET A 129 -6.11 -2.47 17.45
N ASP A 130 -4.94 -2.25 18.03
CA ASP A 130 -4.74 -1.75 19.39
C ASP A 130 -4.13 -0.33 19.35
N ALA A 131 -3.97 0.33 20.49
CA ALA A 131 -3.43 1.69 20.55
C ALA A 131 -1.99 1.77 19.99
N THR A 132 -1.17 0.76 20.24
CA THR A 132 0.23 0.72 19.74
C THR A 132 0.28 0.53 18.23
N ASN A 133 -0.57 -0.33 17.67
CA ASN A 133 -0.74 -0.47 16.22
C ASN A 133 -1.20 0.85 15.60
N GLY A 134 -2.14 1.55 16.22
CA GLY A 134 -2.63 2.84 15.75
C GLY A 134 -1.56 3.91 15.74
N ALA A 135 -0.81 4.08 16.82
CA ALA A 135 0.29 5.03 16.91
C ALA A 135 1.41 4.72 15.88
N LYS A 136 1.74 3.44 15.70
CA LYS A 136 2.69 2.98 14.70
C LYS A 136 2.22 3.30 13.28
N LEU A 137 0.97 3.01 12.99
CA LEU A 137 0.35 3.29 11.69
C LEU A 137 0.28 4.80 11.41
N ALA A 138 -0.16 5.59 12.39
CA ALA A 138 -0.21 7.04 12.26
C ALA A 138 1.16 7.66 11.97
N ARG A 139 2.21 7.19 12.64
CA ARG A 139 3.59 7.61 12.35
C ARG A 139 4.01 7.29 10.93
N GLN A 140 3.71 6.08 10.44
CA GLN A 140 4.04 5.67 9.09
C GLN A 140 3.34 6.53 8.04
N ILE A 141 2.05 6.80 8.25
CA ILE A 141 1.26 7.65 7.36
C ILE A 141 1.81 9.08 7.33
N LEU A 142 2.08 9.67 8.52
CA LEU A 142 2.64 11.02 8.60
C LEU A 142 4.03 11.11 7.97
N MET A 143 4.86 10.10 8.18
CA MET A 143 6.18 10.02 7.56
C MET A 143 6.09 10.03 6.02
N ALA A 144 5.13 9.31 5.43
CA ALA A 144 4.91 9.36 3.99
C ALA A 144 4.61 10.80 3.51
N GLY A 145 3.74 11.53 4.22
CA GLY A 145 3.43 12.93 3.92
C GLY A 145 4.61 13.87 4.11
N ASP A 146 5.36 13.72 5.19
CA ASP A 146 6.51 14.59 5.52
C ASP A 146 7.67 14.41 4.52
N HIS A 147 7.89 13.18 4.05
CA HIS A 147 8.91 12.87 3.04
C HIS A 147 8.41 13.04 1.59
N GLY A 148 7.11 13.24 1.39
CA GLY A 148 6.54 13.40 0.05
C GLY A 148 6.62 12.15 -0.81
N ILE A 149 6.48 10.96 -0.22
CA ILE A 149 6.51 9.67 -0.90
C ILE A 149 5.13 9.00 -0.90
N PRO A 150 4.75 8.25 -1.96
CA PRO A 150 3.47 7.55 -2.02
C PRO A 150 3.26 6.59 -0.86
N LEU A 151 2.01 6.32 -0.51
CA LEU A 151 1.63 5.37 0.52
C LEU A 151 0.87 4.18 -0.09
N ILE A 152 1.30 2.97 0.22
CA ILE A 152 0.52 1.74 -0.05
C ILE A 152 0.02 1.18 1.29
N GLY A 153 -1.29 0.96 1.40
CA GLY A 153 -1.92 0.33 2.55
C GLY A 153 -2.47 -1.05 2.20
N MET A 154 -2.00 -2.09 2.87
CA MET A 154 -2.53 -3.45 2.76
C MET A 154 -3.43 -3.76 3.95
N ASN A 155 -4.74 -3.68 3.73
CA ASN A 155 -5.75 -3.79 4.78
C ASN A 155 -6.28 -5.22 4.87
N ASP A 156 -6.11 -5.84 6.03
CA ASP A 156 -6.52 -7.20 6.32
C ASP A 156 -6.77 -7.31 7.84
N SER A 157 -7.91 -6.79 8.32
CA SER A 157 -8.12 -6.53 9.73
C SER A 157 -9.52 -6.88 10.20
N ALA A 158 -9.61 -7.63 11.27
CA ALA A 158 -10.87 -7.88 11.97
C ALA A 158 -11.45 -6.64 12.70
N GLY A 159 -10.82 -5.48 12.58
CA GLY A 159 -11.27 -4.25 13.25
C GLY A 159 -10.53 -3.96 14.55
N ALA A 160 -11.20 -3.32 15.51
CA ALA A 160 -10.62 -3.01 16.81
C ALA A 160 -10.31 -4.28 17.62
N PHE A 161 -9.17 -4.31 18.29
CA PHE A 161 -8.84 -5.40 19.21
C PHE A 161 -9.67 -5.29 20.48
N VAL A 162 -10.75 -6.06 20.54
CA VAL A 162 -11.77 -6.01 21.61
C VAL A 162 -11.16 -6.06 23.03
N PRO A 163 -10.16 -6.92 23.32
CA PRO A 163 -9.55 -6.93 24.65
C PRO A 163 -8.84 -5.64 25.07
N ALA A 164 -8.45 -4.78 24.10
CA ALA A 164 -7.86 -3.48 24.40
C ALA A 164 -8.90 -2.41 24.79
N GLY A 165 -10.19 -2.72 24.70
CA GLY A 165 -11.28 -1.81 25.03
C GLY A 165 -11.18 -0.52 24.22
N VAL A 166 -11.22 0.63 24.90
CA VAL A 166 -11.12 1.97 24.28
C VAL A 166 -9.80 2.18 23.53
N GLY A 167 -8.72 1.50 23.91
CA GLY A 167 -7.43 1.60 23.23
C GLY A 167 -7.45 1.19 21.76
N GLY A 168 -8.34 0.27 21.36
CA GLY A 168 -8.53 -0.09 19.96
C GLY A 168 -9.17 1.05 19.15
N LEU A 169 -10.11 1.78 19.75
CA LEU A 169 -10.75 2.95 19.12
C LEU A 169 -9.79 4.14 19.04
N ASP A 170 -8.99 4.35 20.06
CA ASP A 170 -7.97 5.39 20.11
C ASP A 170 -6.94 5.20 19.00
N GLY A 171 -6.46 3.97 18.78
CA GLY A 171 -5.56 3.64 17.68
C GLY A 171 -6.13 3.98 16.30
N TYR A 172 -7.40 3.72 16.05
CA TYR A 172 -8.06 4.15 14.82
C TYR A 172 -8.16 5.66 14.71
N SER A 173 -8.45 6.35 15.81
CA SER A 173 -8.54 7.82 15.82
C SER A 173 -7.25 8.49 15.36
N GLU A 174 -6.09 8.04 15.87
CA GLU A 174 -4.77 8.54 15.44
C GLU A 174 -4.52 8.28 13.95
N ALA A 175 -4.83 7.07 13.48
CA ALA A 175 -4.66 6.70 12.08
C ALA A 175 -5.56 7.54 11.14
N PHE A 176 -6.82 7.77 11.51
CA PHE A 176 -7.75 8.62 10.73
C PHE A 176 -7.25 10.06 10.64
N GLN A 177 -6.75 10.63 11.74
CA GLN A 177 -6.15 11.96 11.73
C GLN A 177 -4.93 12.05 10.83
N ALA A 178 -4.07 11.03 10.84
CA ALA A 178 -2.89 10.94 10.00
C ALA A 178 -3.28 10.89 8.51
N MET A 179 -4.22 10.03 8.12
CA MET A 179 -4.73 9.94 6.74
C MET A 179 -5.32 11.28 6.28
N ARG A 180 -6.07 11.95 7.14
CA ARG A 180 -6.65 13.25 6.81
C ARG A 180 -5.58 14.31 6.53
N LYS A 181 -4.44 14.27 7.25
CA LYS A 181 -3.33 15.23 7.08
C LYS A 181 -2.58 15.04 5.76
N ILE A 182 -2.44 13.82 5.28
CA ILE A 182 -1.71 13.53 4.03
C ILE A 182 -2.61 13.59 2.77
N SER A 183 -3.92 13.73 2.96
CA SER A 183 -4.88 13.83 1.87
C SER A 183 -4.56 15.01 0.95
N GLY A 184 -4.35 14.73 -0.34
CA GLY A 184 -3.92 15.71 -1.34
C GLY A 184 -2.44 16.09 -1.27
N VAL A 185 -1.65 15.50 -0.38
CA VAL A 185 -0.19 15.72 -0.29
C VAL A 185 0.55 14.63 -1.03
N VAL A 186 0.27 13.38 -0.73
CA VAL A 186 0.84 12.21 -1.41
C VAL A 186 -0.28 11.28 -1.87
N PRO A 187 -0.12 10.56 -2.99
CA PRO A 187 -1.06 9.53 -3.38
C PRO A 187 -1.03 8.36 -2.39
N SER A 188 -2.21 7.85 -2.07
CA SER A 188 -2.37 6.69 -1.20
C SER A 188 -3.21 5.62 -1.88
N ILE A 189 -2.63 4.44 -2.09
CA ILE A 189 -3.26 3.28 -2.75
C ILE A 189 -3.59 2.25 -1.67
N MET A 190 -4.88 1.98 -1.49
CA MET A 190 -5.39 1.08 -0.46
C MET A 190 -5.85 -0.23 -1.08
N LEU A 191 -5.28 -1.32 -0.61
CA LEU A 191 -5.61 -2.69 -1.01
C LEU A 191 -6.43 -3.35 0.08
N MET A 192 -7.58 -3.90 -0.29
CA MET A 192 -8.50 -4.55 0.63
C MET A 192 -8.33 -6.07 0.55
N PHE A 193 -7.71 -6.66 1.56
CA PHE A 193 -7.53 -8.10 1.61
C PHE A 193 -8.39 -8.73 2.72
N GLY A 194 -9.00 -9.89 2.41
CA GLY A 194 -9.79 -10.64 3.37
C GLY A 194 -11.05 -9.93 3.85
N TYR A 195 -11.26 -9.90 5.17
CA TYR A 195 -12.46 -9.37 5.80
C TYR A 195 -12.11 -8.13 6.62
N ASN A 196 -12.67 -6.97 6.26
CA ASN A 196 -12.41 -5.71 6.93
C ASN A 196 -13.70 -5.10 7.46
N ALA A 197 -13.79 -4.89 8.76
CA ALA A 197 -14.98 -4.36 9.41
C ALA A 197 -14.68 -3.09 10.22
N GLY A 198 -15.67 -2.24 10.35
CA GLY A 198 -15.61 -1.03 11.18
C GLY A 198 -14.48 -0.08 10.76
N GLY A 199 -13.59 0.24 11.69
CA GLY A 199 -12.43 1.08 11.43
C GLY A 199 -11.48 0.52 10.36
N GLY A 200 -11.43 -0.81 10.20
CA GLY A 200 -10.67 -1.49 9.14
C GLY A 200 -11.22 -1.24 7.74
N ALA A 201 -12.50 -0.88 7.62
CA ALA A 201 -13.12 -0.45 6.37
C ALA A 201 -13.01 1.08 6.19
N TYR A 202 -13.21 1.82 7.26
CA TYR A 202 -13.25 3.29 7.22
C TYR A 202 -11.89 3.93 6.92
N LEU A 203 -10.82 3.42 7.52
CA LEU A 203 -9.47 3.95 7.31
C LEU A 203 -9.03 3.91 5.85
N PRO A 204 -9.08 2.76 5.14
CA PRO A 204 -8.65 2.70 3.76
C PRO A 204 -9.52 3.54 2.83
N ARG A 205 -10.81 3.74 3.13
CA ARG A 205 -11.68 4.60 2.29
C ARG A 205 -11.28 6.09 2.33
N GLN A 206 -10.46 6.51 3.30
CA GLN A 206 -9.87 7.85 3.31
C GLN A 206 -8.67 7.98 2.35
N GLY A 207 -8.18 6.88 1.78
CA GLY A 207 -7.13 6.89 0.77
C GLY A 207 -7.56 7.49 -0.56
N SER A 208 -6.59 7.75 -1.44
CA SER A 208 -6.83 8.32 -2.78
C SER A 208 -7.49 7.30 -3.72
N PHE A 209 -7.04 6.04 -3.64
CA PHE A 209 -7.52 4.95 -4.49
C PHE A 209 -7.73 3.69 -3.67
N LEU A 210 -8.80 2.97 -3.97
CA LEU A 210 -9.18 1.74 -3.29
C LEU A 210 -9.32 0.59 -4.29
N ILE A 211 -8.59 -0.51 -4.04
CA ILE A 211 -8.59 -1.72 -4.87
C ILE A 211 -9.11 -2.88 -4.03
N GLN A 212 -10.15 -3.55 -4.51
CA GLN A 212 -10.76 -4.69 -3.84
C GLN A 212 -10.71 -5.94 -4.72
N PRO A 213 -9.95 -6.99 -4.34
CA PRO A 213 -9.99 -8.27 -5.02
C PRO A 213 -11.27 -9.06 -4.70
N ASN A 214 -11.57 -10.06 -5.55
CA ASN A 214 -12.64 -11.01 -5.28
C ASN A 214 -12.42 -11.76 -3.96
N GLU A 215 -13.47 -12.36 -3.45
CA GLU A 215 -13.48 -13.12 -2.19
C GLU A 215 -13.07 -12.30 -0.95
N THR A 216 -13.25 -10.98 -1.02
CA THR A 216 -13.00 -10.06 0.09
C THR A 216 -14.26 -9.31 0.47
N PHE A 217 -14.28 -8.83 1.69
CA PHE A 217 -15.37 -8.03 2.25
C PHE A 217 -14.80 -6.80 2.95
N PHE A 218 -15.44 -5.66 2.77
CA PHE A 218 -15.31 -4.58 3.72
C PHE A 218 -16.63 -3.83 3.93
N GLY A 219 -16.85 -3.40 5.16
CA GLY A 219 -18.08 -2.69 5.53
C GLY A 219 -17.97 -2.09 6.93
N LEU A 220 -18.79 -1.09 7.22
CA LEU A 220 -18.84 -0.50 8.55
C LEU A 220 -19.39 -1.47 9.59
N THR A 221 -20.27 -2.38 9.15
CA THR A 221 -20.81 -3.49 9.97
C THR A 221 -20.72 -4.78 9.19
N GLY A 222 -20.70 -5.91 9.90
CA GLY A 222 -20.85 -7.24 9.28
C GLY A 222 -22.32 -7.64 9.08
N PRO A 223 -22.61 -8.71 8.30
CA PRO A 223 -23.94 -9.22 8.05
C PRO A 223 -24.73 -9.55 9.33
N ASP A 224 -24.07 -10.07 10.35
CA ASP A 224 -24.73 -10.40 11.63
C ASP A 224 -25.35 -9.17 12.31
N VAL A 225 -24.65 -8.03 12.24
CA VAL A 225 -25.17 -6.77 12.80
C VAL A 225 -26.37 -6.26 11.98
N VAL A 226 -26.33 -6.42 10.65
CA VAL A 226 -27.46 -6.06 9.76
C VAL A 226 -28.68 -6.93 10.11
N ARG A 227 -28.50 -8.23 10.27
CA ARG A 227 -29.56 -9.15 10.67
C ARG A 227 -30.16 -8.79 12.03
N GLU A 228 -29.32 -8.51 13.02
CA GLU A 228 -29.76 -8.13 14.37
C GLU A 228 -30.51 -6.78 14.39
N ALA A 229 -30.04 -5.81 13.63
CA ALA A 229 -30.58 -4.45 13.64
C ALA A 229 -31.80 -4.25 12.72
N LEU A 230 -31.78 -4.89 11.54
CA LEU A 230 -32.78 -4.68 10.49
C LEU A 230 -33.66 -5.91 10.23
N GLY A 231 -33.27 -7.10 10.74
CA GLY A 231 -33.95 -8.35 10.44
C GLY A 231 -33.70 -8.86 9.02
N GLU A 232 -32.66 -8.38 8.35
CA GLU A 232 -32.33 -8.74 6.98
C GLU A 232 -31.21 -9.80 6.96
N ASP A 233 -31.44 -10.91 6.28
CA ASP A 233 -30.39 -11.88 5.98
C ASP A 233 -29.67 -11.47 4.71
N ILE A 234 -28.40 -11.08 4.84
CA ILE A 234 -27.54 -10.63 3.73
C ILE A 234 -26.18 -11.33 3.83
N THR A 235 -25.64 -11.74 2.69
CA THR A 235 -24.29 -12.32 2.64
C THR A 235 -23.21 -11.25 2.68
N PRO A 236 -21.95 -11.57 3.06
CA PRO A 236 -20.84 -10.64 2.97
C PRO A 236 -20.66 -10.05 1.58
N ASP A 237 -20.82 -10.85 0.53
CA ASP A 237 -20.69 -10.42 -0.86
C ASP A 237 -21.77 -9.41 -1.27
N GLU A 238 -23.00 -9.63 -0.85
CA GLU A 238 -24.14 -8.73 -1.11
C GLU A 238 -24.03 -7.44 -0.31
N LEU A 239 -23.42 -7.47 0.88
CA LEU A 239 -23.28 -6.29 1.74
C LEU A 239 -22.07 -5.43 1.38
N GLY A 240 -20.93 -6.05 1.11
CA GLY A 240 -19.65 -5.34 0.97
C GLY A 240 -18.62 -6.07 0.10
N GLY A 241 -19.09 -6.88 -0.85
CA GLY A 241 -18.25 -7.53 -1.84
C GLY A 241 -17.81 -6.58 -2.97
N PRO A 242 -16.81 -6.97 -3.77
CA PRO A 242 -16.22 -6.11 -4.79
C PRO A 242 -17.24 -5.67 -5.85
N LYS A 243 -18.17 -6.53 -6.25
CA LYS A 243 -19.21 -6.20 -7.23
C LYS A 243 -20.12 -5.05 -6.78
N VAL A 244 -20.57 -5.11 -5.53
CA VAL A 244 -21.46 -4.06 -4.97
C VAL A 244 -20.70 -2.74 -4.85
N HIS A 245 -19.45 -2.80 -4.41
CA HIS A 245 -18.63 -1.62 -4.22
C HIS A 245 -18.16 -0.99 -5.54
N SER A 246 -17.87 -1.77 -6.57
CA SER A 246 -17.53 -1.26 -7.90
C SER A 246 -18.72 -0.53 -8.53
N GLN A 247 -19.91 -1.14 -8.48
CA GLN A 247 -21.13 -0.54 -9.03
C GLN A 247 -21.54 0.75 -8.31
N SER A 248 -21.38 0.78 -6.99
CA SER A 248 -21.67 1.99 -6.19
C SER A 248 -20.58 3.06 -6.26
N GLY A 249 -19.40 2.74 -6.80
CA GLY A 249 -18.24 3.65 -6.85
C GLY A 249 -17.56 3.83 -5.49
N VAL A 250 -17.80 2.95 -4.54
CA VAL A 250 -17.07 2.92 -3.26
C VAL A 250 -15.65 2.41 -3.48
N VAL A 251 -15.46 1.49 -4.41
CA VAL A 251 -14.17 0.98 -4.87
C VAL A 251 -13.82 1.59 -6.21
N ASP A 252 -12.58 1.96 -6.40
CA ASP A 252 -12.09 2.53 -7.65
C ASP A 252 -11.73 1.44 -8.66
N LEU A 253 -11.26 0.28 -8.18
CA LEU A 253 -10.82 -0.86 -9.00
C LEU A 253 -11.13 -2.18 -8.31
N SER A 254 -11.67 -3.12 -9.05
CA SER A 254 -11.76 -4.53 -8.66
C SER A 254 -10.56 -5.31 -9.21
N ALA A 255 -10.27 -6.46 -8.61
CA ALA A 255 -9.24 -7.38 -9.09
C ALA A 255 -9.72 -8.84 -8.92
N GLU A 256 -9.19 -9.73 -9.76
CA GLU A 256 -9.56 -11.14 -9.73
C GLU A 256 -9.12 -11.83 -8.42
N ASP A 257 -7.90 -11.51 -7.97
CA ASP A 257 -7.28 -12.07 -6.76
C ASP A 257 -6.32 -11.08 -6.08
N GLU A 258 -5.68 -11.50 -4.99
CA GLU A 258 -4.70 -10.70 -4.27
C GLU A 258 -3.51 -10.30 -5.14
N LEU A 259 -3.04 -11.19 -6.02
CA LEU A 259 -1.91 -10.92 -6.92
C LEU A 259 -2.30 -9.90 -7.98
N GLY A 260 -3.49 -10.01 -8.55
CA GLY A 260 -4.07 -9.04 -9.46
C GLY A 260 -4.19 -7.65 -8.83
N ALA A 261 -4.66 -7.57 -7.59
CA ALA A 261 -4.75 -6.31 -6.85
C ALA A 261 -3.38 -5.65 -6.63
N LEU A 262 -2.36 -6.42 -6.26
CA LEU A 262 -0.99 -5.93 -6.09
C LEU A 262 -0.39 -5.42 -7.41
N ARG A 263 -0.58 -6.15 -8.52
CA ARG A 263 -0.15 -5.72 -9.86
C ARG A 263 -0.88 -4.46 -10.31
N THR A 264 -2.17 -4.36 -10.04
CA THR A 264 -2.98 -3.17 -10.33
C THR A 264 -2.46 -1.96 -9.55
N ALA A 265 -2.09 -2.12 -8.28
CA ALA A 265 -1.47 -1.06 -7.49
C ALA A 265 -0.14 -0.60 -8.08
N LEU A 266 0.72 -1.52 -8.52
CA LEU A 266 2.00 -1.19 -9.18
C LEU A 266 1.78 -0.44 -10.50
N ARG A 267 0.79 -0.85 -11.30
CA ARG A 267 0.42 -0.16 -12.54
C ARG A 267 -0.13 1.24 -12.24
N LEU A 268 -1.05 1.37 -11.29
CA LEU A 268 -1.59 2.67 -10.88
C LEU A 268 -0.47 3.60 -10.38
N LEU A 269 0.44 3.09 -9.55
CA LEU A 269 1.59 3.86 -9.06
C LEU A 269 2.44 4.43 -10.20
N SER A 270 2.56 3.74 -11.33
CA SER A 270 3.35 4.21 -12.48
C SER A 270 2.76 5.45 -13.18
N TYR A 271 1.49 5.76 -12.97
CA TYR A 271 0.83 6.96 -13.49
C TYR A 271 0.88 8.15 -12.53
N LEU A 272 1.24 7.91 -11.26
CA LEU A 272 1.13 8.91 -10.20
C LEU A 272 2.50 9.54 -9.88
N PRO A 273 2.56 10.86 -9.60
CA PRO A 273 3.74 11.49 -9.03
C PRO A 273 3.98 11.00 -7.60
N ASP A 274 5.14 11.30 -7.02
CA ASP A 274 5.40 10.97 -5.63
C ASP A 274 4.59 11.84 -4.66
N ASN A 275 4.37 13.11 -5.04
CA ASN A 275 3.63 14.06 -4.21
C ASN A 275 3.01 15.19 -5.07
N ASN A 276 2.25 16.06 -4.45
CA ASN A 276 1.52 17.16 -5.10
C ASN A 276 2.41 18.31 -5.62
N ARG A 277 3.72 18.25 -5.43
CA ARG A 277 4.68 19.24 -5.92
C ARG A 277 5.39 18.77 -7.18
N GLU A 278 5.17 17.54 -7.59
CA GLU A 278 5.75 16.90 -8.75
C GLU A 278 4.74 16.73 -9.87
N LEU A 279 5.22 16.70 -11.09
CA LEU A 279 4.41 16.35 -12.25
C LEU A 279 4.25 14.83 -12.34
N ALA A 280 3.18 14.39 -12.99
CA ALA A 280 3.01 12.97 -13.32
C ALA A 280 4.22 12.46 -14.13
N PRO A 281 4.60 11.18 -13.98
CA PRO A 281 5.68 10.58 -14.75
C PRO A 281 5.45 10.76 -16.26
N PHE A 282 6.52 11.13 -16.98
CA PHE A 282 6.49 11.23 -18.43
C PHE A 282 6.91 9.90 -19.04
N ALA A 283 6.16 9.46 -20.07
CA ALA A 283 6.59 8.42 -20.98
C ALA A 283 7.01 9.07 -22.31
N GLU A 284 8.04 8.50 -22.96
CA GLU A 284 8.38 8.92 -24.32
C GLU A 284 7.28 8.48 -25.26
N THR A 285 6.74 9.43 -26.04
CA THR A 285 5.78 9.12 -27.09
C THR A 285 6.52 8.72 -28.36
N SER A 286 6.05 7.66 -29.01
CA SER A 286 6.58 7.22 -30.31
C SER A 286 5.64 7.52 -31.47
N LEU A 287 4.54 8.22 -31.20
CA LEU A 287 3.54 8.49 -32.22
C LEU A 287 3.98 9.60 -33.19
N GLU A 288 4.06 9.25 -34.47
CA GLU A 288 4.09 10.22 -35.55
C GLU A 288 2.67 10.79 -35.72
N LEU A 289 2.50 12.06 -35.41
CA LEU A 289 1.21 12.78 -35.44
C LEU A 289 0.44 12.67 -36.76
N GLU A 290 1.14 12.47 -37.89
CA GLU A 290 0.51 12.46 -39.22
C GLU A 290 -0.40 11.25 -39.53
N GLY A 291 -0.09 10.06 -39.00
CA GLY A 291 -0.94 8.85 -39.16
C GLY A 291 -2.17 8.82 -38.27
N TYR A 292 -2.09 9.52 -37.15
CA TYR A 292 -3.09 9.48 -36.06
C TYR A 292 -4.39 10.19 -36.45
N VAL A 293 -4.29 11.33 -37.09
CA VAL A 293 -5.44 12.18 -37.52
C VAL A 293 -6.33 11.49 -38.53
N GLU A 294 -5.77 10.58 -39.34
CA GLU A 294 -6.52 9.88 -40.41
C GLU A 294 -7.39 8.76 -39.82
N GLU A 295 -6.88 8.01 -38.85
CA GLU A 295 -7.64 6.93 -38.18
C GLU A 295 -8.78 7.46 -37.30
N GLU A 296 -8.55 8.55 -36.60
CA GLU A 296 -9.58 9.26 -35.82
C GLU A 296 -10.69 9.79 -36.72
N ALA A 297 -10.34 10.38 -37.85
CA ALA A 297 -11.33 10.87 -38.84
C ALA A 297 -12.17 9.74 -39.39
N ILE A 298 -11.60 8.54 -39.59
CA ILE A 298 -12.33 7.36 -40.04
C ILE A 298 -13.32 6.87 -38.97
N LEU A 299 -12.90 6.83 -37.70
CA LEU A 299 -13.76 6.43 -36.60
C LEU A 299 -14.92 7.40 -36.40
N LEU A 300 -14.67 8.71 -36.40
CA LEU A 300 -15.68 9.75 -36.31
C LEU A 300 -16.68 9.66 -37.47
N ARG A 301 -16.21 9.45 -38.70
CA ARG A 301 -17.04 9.29 -39.84
C ARG A 301 -17.96 8.06 -39.76
N LYS A 302 -17.39 6.89 -39.43
CA LYS A 302 -18.15 5.65 -39.25
C LYS A 302 -19.20 5.76 -38.15
N THR A 303 -18.85 6.41 -37.06
CA THR A 303 -19.73 6.51 -35.90
C THR A 303 -20.86 7.50 -36.10
N PHE A 304 -20.61 8.65 -36.69
CA PHE A 304 -21.58 9.74 -36.73
C PHE A 304 -22.09 10.04 -38.13
N ALA A 305 -21.21 10.17 -39.13
CA ALA A 305 -21.63 10.57 -40.49
C ALA A 305 -22.36 9.45 -41.21
N ASP A 306 -21.97 8.20 -40.99
CA ASP A 306 -22.59 7.03 -41.63
C ASP A 306 -23.74 6.43 -40.79
N SER A 307 -24.01 6.97 -39.63
CA SER A 307 -25.10 6.52 -38.76
C SER A 307 -26.41 7.24 -39.06
N PRO A 308 -27.55 6.52 -39.18
CA PRO A 308 -28.88 7.13 -39.33
C PRO A 308 -29.25 8.10 -38.20
N SER A 309 -28.71 7.91 -37.02
CA SER A 309 -28.96 8.74 -35.84
C SER A 309 -27.99 9.94 -35.74
N GLY A 310 -26.96 10.03 -36.60
CA GLY A 310 -25.98 11.09 -36.60
C GLY A 310 -25.33 11.26 -35.22
N PHE A 311 -25.26 12.47 -34.72
CA PHE A 311 -24.70 12.80 -33.40
C PHE A 311 -25.50 12.25 -32.19
N ASN A 312 -26.68 11.71 -32.39
CA ASN A 312 -27.45 11.02 -31.35
C ASN A 312 -27.14 9.52 -31.26
N THR A 313 -26.14 9.03 -32.00
CA THR A 313 -25.70 7.65 -31.94
C THR A 313 -24.99 7.41 -30.60
N PRO A 314 -25.41 6.41 -29.81
CA PRO A 314 -24.67 6.02 -28.59
C PRO A 314 -23.23 5.63 -28.97
N LEU A 315 -22.27 6.13 -28.18
CA LEU A 315 -20.85 5.89 -28.41
C LEU A 315 -20.18 5.40 -27.15
N ASP A 316 -19.44 4.31 -27.30
CA ASP A 316 -18.46 3.92 -26.23
C ASP A 316 -17.19 4.79 -26.39
N MET A 317 -17.02 5.71 -25.46
CA MET A 317 -15.85 6.61 -25.44
C MET A 317 -14.52 5.89 -25.34
N ARG A 318 -14.49 4.64 -24.87
CA ARG A 318 -13.26 3.82 -24.82
C ARG A 318 -12.66 3.63 -26.21
N LEU A 319 -13.48 3.52 -27.23
CA LEU A 319 -13.02 3.41 -28.64
C LEU A 319 -12.22 4.65 -29.07
N PHE A 320 -12.63 5.84 -28.61
CA PHE A 320 -11.89 7.07 -28.88
C PHE A 320 -10.64 7.19 -28.04
N LEU A 321 -10.74 6.90 -26.74
CA LEU A 321 -9.60 6.98 -25.84
C LEU A 321 -8.45 6.09 -26.30
N GLN A 322 -8.74 4.88 -26.78
CA GLN A 322 -7.73 3.97 -27.32
C GLN A 322 -6.97 4.53 -28.53
N GLN A 323 -7.58 5.44 -29.29
CA GLN A 323 -6.94 6.08 -30.43
C GLN A 323 -6.25 7.39 -30.09
N LEU A 324 -6.64 8.05 -28.98
CA LEU A 324 -6.08 9.33 -28.55
C LEU A 324 -4.83 9.19 -27.69
N VAL A 325 -4.64 8.04 -27.06
CA VAL A 325 -3.50 7.81 -26.15
C VAL A 325 -2.47 6.92 -26.80
N ASP A 326 -1.21 7.10 -26.41
CA ASP A 326 -0.09 6.33 -26.92
C ASP A 326 -0.32 4.83 -26.72
N TYR A 327 -0.19 4.05 -27.79
CA TYR A 327 -0.39 2.60 -27.80
C TYR A 327 -1.77 2.11 -27.32
N GLY A 328 -2.78 2.99 -27.24
CA GLY A 328 -4.06 2.65 -26.65
C GLY A 328 -4.00 2.37 -25.15
N ASP A 329 -2.91 2.73 -24.49
CA ASP A 329 -2.69 2.45 -23.05
C ASP A 329 -3.22 3.60 -22.18
N TYR A 330 -4.33 3.34 -21.51
CA TYR A 330 -4.91 4.22 -20.48
C TYR A 330 -5.33 3.40 -19.26
N PHE A 331 -5.48 4.06 -18.15
CA PHE A 331 -5.89 3.44 -16.88
C PHE A 331 -7.27 3.97 -16.47
N GLU A 332 -8.30 3.15 -16.74
CA GLU A 332 -9.68 3.51 -16.40
C GLU A 332 -9.96 3.27 -14.91
N LEU A 333 -10.46 4.30 -14.23
CA LEU A 333 -10.93 4.22 -12.86
C LEU A 333 -12.44 4.04 -12.84
N GLN A 334 -12.94 3.20 -11.94
CA GLN A 334 -14.36 2.89 -11.76
C GLN A 334 -15.05 2.39 -13.06
N PRO A 335 -14.47 1.41 -13.76
CA PRO A 335 -14.97 0.97 -15.09
C PRO A 335 -16.37 0.36 -15.03
N GLU A 336 -16.84 -0.06 -13.86
CA GLU A 336 -18.14 -0.70 -13.65
C GLU A 336 -19.22 0.28 -13.16
N ARG A 337 -18.84 1.55 -12.93
CA ARG A 337 -19.75 2.61 -12.52
C ARG A 337 -20.30 3.31 -13.76
N GLY A 338 -21.56 3.11 -14.04
CA GLY A 338 -22.22 3.76 -15.20
C GLY A 338 -23.61 3.25 -15.46
#